data_cf947f12634d153402ae9db885285739
#
_entry.id   cf947f12634d153402ae9db885285739
#
_cell.length_a   1.000
_cell.length_b   1.000
_cell.length_c   1.000
_cell.angle_alpha   90.00
_cell.angle_beta   90.00
_cell.angle_gamma   90.00
#
_symmetry.space_group_name_H-M   'P 1'
#
loop_
_entity.id
_entity.type
_entity.pdbx_description
1 polymer ?
#
loop_
_entity_poly.entity_id
_entity_poly.type
_entity_poly.pdbx_seq_one_letter_code
_entity_poly.pdbx_strand_id
1 'polypeptide(L)'
;LYDCDVIATASQGKLEKCVELGADFAVDHRKEDWHKEGKKTATEISKQKSKESEIDVIYEHIGGSHWNKELSLLKYGKTIVTTGATTGYDVMTDLRHIFFKGLNIVGSTQGTRAELESGLHWMARGKMRSVVDSVFSLEEASTAHQKMLSGKDLFGKILMKP
;
A
#
# COMPACT_ATOMS: atom_id res chain seq x y z
N LEU A 1 11.28 -10.28 -0.61
CA LEU A 1 12.12 -10.10 -1.81
C LEU A 1 13.32 -9.19 -1.52
N TYR A 2 13.12 -8.11 -0.81
CA TYR A 2 14.10 -7.03 -0.61
C TYR A 2 14.52 -6.85 0.85
N ASP A 3 14.12 -7.76 1.74
CA ASP A 3 14.42 -7.70 3.19
C ASP A 3 14.06 -6.33 3.82
N CYS A 4 12.86 -5.87 3.52
CA CYS A 4 12.33 -4.60 4.00
C CYS A 4 11.44 -4.82 5.22
N ASP A 5 11.45 -3.86 6.13
CA ASP A 5 10.40 -3.72 7.15
C ASP A 5 9.18 -3.09 6.52
N VAL A 6 8.02 -3.69 6.68
CA VAL A 6 6.77 -3.29 6.02
C VAL A 6 5.74 -2.81 7.03
N ILE A 7 5.31 -1.57 6.91
CA ILE A 7 4.16 -1.02 7.62
C ILE A 7 3.00 -0.92 6.62
N ALA A 8 1.96 -1.70 6.84
CA ALA A 8 0.77 -1.65 6.01
C ALA A 8 -0.28 -0.70 6.60
N THR A 9 -1.07 -0.07 5.74
CA THR A 9 -2.26 0.68 6.17
C THR A 9 -3.52 -0.02 5.66
N ALA A 10 -4.50 -0.21 6.54
CA ALA A 10 -5.76 -0.85 6.20
C ALA A 10 -6.86 -0.34 7.13
N SER A 11 -8.11 -0.72 6.88
CA SER A 11 -9.19 -0.51 7.85
C SER A 11 -9.08 -1.50 9.01
N GLN A 12 -9.57 -1.13 10.20
CA GLN A 12 -9.47 -1.87 11.46
C GLN A 12 -9.71 -3.39 11.32
N GLY A 13 -10.76 -3.81 10.62
CA GLY A 13 -11.09 -5.23 10.43
C GLY A 13 -10.15 -6.01 9.49
N LYS A 14 -9.13 -5.36 8.95
CA LYS A 14 -8.18 -5.95 7.99
C LYS A 14 -6.73 -5.96 8.49
N LEU A 15 -6.47 -5.39 9.66
CA LEU A 15 -5.10 -5.22 10.17
C LEU A 15 -4.42 -6.56 10.42
N GLU A 16 -5.10 -7.51 11.06
CA GLU A 16 -4.57 -8.84 11.33
C GLU A 16 -4.17 -9.55 10.03
N LYS A 17 -5.03 -9.47 9.01
CA LYS A 17 -4.74 -10.05 7.70
C LYS A 17 -3.50 -9.44 7.03
N CYS A 18 -3.23 -8.15 7.24
CA CYS A 18 -2.00 -7.54 6.74
C CYS A 18 -0.76 -8.15 7.40
N VAL A 19 -0.80 -8.36 8.71
CA VAL A 19 0.29 -9.00 9.46
C VAL A 19 0.45 -10.47 9.06
N GLU A 20 -0.63 -11.23 8.90
CA GLU A 20 -0.61 -12.62 8.40
C GLU A 20 0.01 -12.74 6.99
N LEU A 21 -0.10 -11.68 6.18
CA LEU A 21 0.51 -11.60 4.86
C LEU A 21 1.98 -11.21 4.88
N GLY A 22 2.51 -10.86 6.05
CA GLY A 22 3.93 -10.57 6.24
C GLY A 22 4.26 -9.10 6.46
N ALA A 23 3.28 -8.24 6.72
CA ALA A 23 3.58 -6.91 7.22
C ALA A 23 4.11 -7.00 8.67
N ASP A 24 5.18 -6.29 8.97
CA ASP A 24 5.73 -6.23 10.34
C ASP A 24 4.78 -5.47 11.27
N PHE A 25 4.03 -4.53 10.72
CA PHE A 25 3.03 -3.75 11.43
C PHE A 25 1.86 -3.33 10.51
N ALA A 26 0.69 -3.08 11.12
CA ALA A 26 -0.47 -2.58 10.39
C ALA A 26 -1.15 -1.44 11.17
N VAL A 27 -1.51 -0.37 10.46
CA VAL A 27 -2.09 0.86 11.01
C VAL A 27 -3.47 1.11 10.40
N ASP A 28 -4.45 1.48 11.24
CA ASP A 28 -5.77 1.85 10.77
C ASP A 28 -5.79 3.26 10.17
N HIS A 29 -5.81 3.33 8.84
CA HIS A 29 -5.82 4.59 8.09
C HIS A 29 -7.09 5.44 8.26
N ARG A 30 -8.15 4.92 8.90
CA ARG A 30 -9.37 5.67 9.19
C ARG A 30 -9.23 6.59 10.41
N LYS A 31 -8.26 6.31 11.28
CA LYS A 31 -7.94 7.20 12.40
C LYS A 31 -7.37 8.50 11.85
N GLU A 32 -7.76 9.62 12.44
CA GLU A 32 -7.27 10.93 11.99
C GLU A 32 -5.74 11.02 12.04
N ASP A 33 -5.15 10.47 13.09
CA ASP A 33 -3.72 10.52 13.39
C ASP A 33 -2.94 9.26 12.96
N TRP A 34 -3.47 8.46 12.03
CA TRP A 34 -2.83 7.22 11.57
C TRP A 34 -1.37 7.42 11.14
N HIS A 35 -1.06 8.55 10.53
CA HIS A 35 0.30 8.88 10.09
C HIS A 35 1.26 9.08 11.28
N LYS A 36 0.79 9.62 12.40
CA LYS A 36 1.60 9.73 13.62
C LYS A 36 1.88 8.36 14.24
N GLU A 37 0.90 7.47 14.23
CA GLU A 37 1.04 6.08 14.65
C GLU A 37 2.07 5.35 13.77
N GLY A 38 1.95 5.47 12.44
CA GLY A 38 2.90 4.91 11.48
C GLY A 38 4.33 5.42 11.70
N LYS A 39 4.51 6.71 11.95
CA LYS A 39 5.82 7.30 12.27
C LYS A 39 6.40 6.75 13.58
N LYS A 40 5.58 6.65 14.61
CA LYS A 40 5.99 6.08 15.90
C LYS A 40 6.45 4.64 15.73
N THR A 41 5.68 3.84 15.02
CA THR A 41 6.00 2.45 14.71
C THR A 41 7.31 2.32 13.94
N ALA A 42 7.51 3.12 12.88
CA ALA A 42 8.77 3.14 12.14
C ALA A 42 9.96 3.46 13.06
N THR A 43 9.78 4.40 13.99
CA THR A 43 10.79 4.75 14.98
C THR A 43 11.12 3.58 15.94
N GLU A 44 10.11 2.85 16.37
CA GLU A 44 10.27 1.70 17.26
C GLU A 44 11.01 0.54 16.58
N ILE A 45 10.60 0.21 15.34
CA ILE A 45 11.26 -0.82 14.52
C ILE A 45 12.73 -0.47 14.30
N SER A 46 13.00 0.76 13.93
CA SER A 46 14.36 1.23 13.64
C SER A 46 15.28 1.19 14.89
N LYS A 47 14.75 1.55 16.06
CA LYS A 47 15.50 1.44 17.32
C LYS A 47 15.87 0.00 17.65
N GLN A 48 14.94 -0.94 17.46
CA GLN A 48 15.19 -2.37 17.70
C GLN A 48 16.25 -2.94 16.76
N LYS A 49 16.34 -2.42 15.54
CA LYS A 49 17.27 -2.89 14.51
C LYS A 49 18.56 -2.05 14.43
N SER A 50 18.74 -1.09 15.32
CA SER A 50 19.88 -0.15 15.27
C SER A 50 20.02 0.59 13.93
N LYS A 51 18.88 0.88 13.29
CA LYS A 51 18.80 1.64 12.04
C LYS A 51 18.33 3.06 12.30
N GLU A 52 18.59 3.96 11.38
CA GLU A 52 17.95 5.28 11.42
C GLU A 52 16.42 5.14 11.26
N SER A 53 15.68 5.86 12.10
CA SER A 53 14.23 5.81 12.16
C SER A 53 13.61 6.53 10.96
N GLU A 54 13.42 5.83 9.84
CA GLU A 54 12.91 6.45 8.64
C GLU A 54 11.99 5.54 7.85
N ILE A 55 11.02 6.17 7.19
CA ILE A 55 10.28 5.56 6.11
C ILE A 55 11.02 5.90 4.81
N ASP A 56 11.59 4.88 4.18
CA ASP A 56 12.40 5.02 2.97
C ASP A 56 11.54 5.15 1.72
N VAL A 57 10.47 4.36 1.64
CA VAL A 57 9.58 4.32 0.48
C VAL A 57 8.14 4.25 0.95
N ILE A 58 7.29 5.07 0.36
CA ILE A 58 5.83 4.95 0.47
C ILE A 58 5.32 4.49 -0.89
N TYR A 59 4.57 3.38 -0.89
CA TYR A 59 3.79 2.91 -2.02
C TYR A 59 2.36 3.40 -1.87
N GLU A 60 1.97 4.34 -2.70
CA GLU A 60 0.74 5.12 -2.58
C GLU A 60 -0.20 4.82 -3.77
N HIS A 61 -1.50 4.65 -3.50
CA HIS A 61 -2.53 4.48 -4.53
C HIS A 61 -3.89 5.10 -4.13
N ILE A 62 -3.93 5.79 -3.00
CA ILE A 62 -5.16 6.35 -2.42
C ILE A 62 -5.42 7.75 -2.94
N GLY A 63 -4.39 8.61 -2.96
CA GLY A 63 -4.51 10.02 -3.29
C GLY A 63 -5.28 10.81 -2.23
N GLY A 64 -6.02 11.83 -2.69
CA GLY A 64 -6.96 12.59 -1.86
C GLY A 64 -6.39 13.05 -0.52
N SER A 65 -7.07 12.75 0.56
CA SER A 65 -6.73 13.19 1.92
C SER A 65 -5.48 12.54 2.53
N HIS A 66 -4.96 11.49 1.91
CA HIS A 66 -3.77 10.77 2.41
C HIS A 66 -2.47 11.45 1.97
N TRP A 67 -2.43 12.03 0.79
CA TRP A 67 -1.25 12.54 0.11
C TRP A 67 -0.34 13.40 1.00
N ASN A 68 -0.86 14.47 1.59
CA ASN A 68 -0.04 15.35 2.42
C ASN A 68 0.42 14.70 3.73
N LYS A 69 -0.37 13.80 4.28
CA LYS A 69 0.00 13.02 5.47
C LYS A 69 1.18 12.11 5.16
N GLU A 70 1.16 11.45 4.00
CA GLU A 70 2.22 10.57 3.51
C GLU A 70 3.51 11.34 3.21
N LEU A 71 3.44 12.48 2.53
CA LEU A 71 4.61 13.35 2.34
C LEU A 71 5.23 13.81 3.66
N SER A 72 4.41 13.99 4.71
CA SER A 72 4.89 14.37 6.03
C SER A 72 5.69 13.25 6.71
N LEU A 73 5.38 11.99 6.42
CA LEU A 73 6.05 10.82 6.98
C LEU A 73 7.47 10.62 6.44
N LEU A 74 7.69 10.98 5.18
CA LEU A 74 8.98 10.82 4.54
C LEU A 74 10.02 11.77 5.14
N LYS A 75 11.24 11.29 5.32
CA LYS A 75 12.40 12.10 5.67
C LYS A 75 13.18 12.54 4.42
N TYR A 76 14.38 13.07 4.66
CA TYR A 76 15.23 13.65 3.61
C TYR A 76 15.63 12.60 2.56
N GLY A 77 15.52 12.97 1.28
CA GLY A 77 15.95 12.15 0.16
C GLY A 77 15.09 10.92 -0.13
N LYS A 78 13.95 10.74 0.58
CA LYS A 78 13.13 9.54 0.47
C LYS A 78 12.10 9.63 -0.66
N THR A 79 11.44 8.51 -0.95
CA THR A 79 10.64 8.35 -2.18
C THR A 79 9.18 8.01 -1.87
N ILE A 80 8.26 8.67 -2.55
CA ILE A 80 6.88 8.22 -2.68
C ILE A 80 6.64 7.75 -4.11
N VAL A 81 6.07 6.56 -4.25
CA VAL A 81 5.67 5.99 -5.54
C VAL A 81 4.15 5.99 -5.60
N THR A 82 3.58 6.81 -6.46
CA THR A 82 2.13 6.83 -6.68
C THR A 82 1.74 5.97 -7.87
N THR A 83 0.74 5.13 -7.66
CA THR A 83 0.24 4.16 -8.66
C THR A 83 -1.26 4.28 -8.91
N GLY A 84 -1.91 5.23 -8.25
CA GLY A 84 -3.35 5.45 -8.38
C GLY A 84 -3.83 6.64 -7.56
N ALA A 85 -5.10 6.93 -7.66
CA ALA A 85 -5.75 8.03 -6.95
C ALA A 85 -7.21 7.66 -6.62
N THR A 86 -7.39 6.58 -5.87
CA THR A 86 -8.69 5.94 -5.62
C THR A 86 -9.70 6.88 -4.96
N THR A 87 -9.25 7.81 -4.10
CA THR A 87 -10.12 8.75 -3.39
C THR A 87 -10.07 10.19 -3.95
N GLY A 88 -9.30 10.41 -5.01
CA GLY A 88 -9.20 11.70 -5.69
C GLY A 88 -7.80 11.97 -6.22
N TYR A 89 -7.75 12.54 -7.40
CA TYR A 89 -6.52 12.85 -8.13
C TYR A 89 -6.09 14.32 -7.98
N ASP A 90 -7.02 15.19 -7.66
CA ASP A 90 -6.76 16.61 -7.47
C ASP A 90 -6.38 16.85 -6.00
N VAL A 91 -5.08 17.02 -5.78
CA VAL A 91 -4.51 17.18 -4.43
C VAL A 91 -3.64 18.43 -4.38
N MET A 92 -3.93 19.30 -3.41
CA MET A 92 -3.04 20.42 -3.10
C MET A 92 -1.79 19.88 -2.42
N THR A 93 -0.63 20.22 -2.96
CA THR A 93 0.67 19.79 -2.43
C THR A 93 1.44 20.99 -1.89
N ASP A 94 1.86 20.91 -0.62
CA ASP A 94 2.81 21.87 -0.08
C ASP A 94 4.22 21.56 -0.60
N LEU A 95 4.69 22.35 -1.56
CA LEU A 95 5.99 22.17 -2.20
C LEU A 95 7.16 22.22 -1.22
N ARG A 96 6.97 22.85 -0.04
CA ARG A 96 7.99 22.90 1.01
C ARG A 96 8.35 21.49 1.50
N HIS A 97 7.39 20.57 1.57
CA HIS A 97 7.69 19.17 1.88
C HIS A 97 8.64 18.55 0.86
N ILE A 98 8.50 18.91 -0.41
CA ILE A 98 9.29 18.33 -1.50
C ILE A 98 10.71 18.90 -1.50
N PHE A 99 10.84 20.24 -1.64
CA PHE A 99 12.17 20.81 -1.86
C PHE A 99 13.03 20.86 -0.58
N PHE A 100 12.46 21.15 0.59
CA PHE A 100 13.25 21.13 1.84
C PHE A 100 13.76 19.74 2.21
N LYS A 101 12.98 18.71 1.92
CA LYS A 101 13.38 17.33 2.22
C LYS A 101 14.09 16.64 1.03
N GLY A 102 14.11 17.25 -0.15
CA GLY A 102 14.67 16.62 -1.36
C GLY A 102 13.94 15.33 -1.72
N LEU A 103 12.60 15.30 -1.59
CA LEU A 103 11.82 14.09 -1.84
C LEU A 103 11.78 13.72 -3.32
N ASN A 104 11.74 12.43 -3.59
CA ASN A 104 11.46 11.89 -4.92
C ASN A 104 9.99 11.51 -5.00
N ILE A 105 9.29 12.04 -6.01
CA ILE A 105 7.93 11.66 -6.36
C ILE A 105 7.98 10.90 -7.68
N VAL A 106 7.61 9.64 -7.65
CA VAL A 106 7.70 8.75 -8.81
C VAL A 106 6.32 8.24 -9.16
N GLY A 107 5.93 8.40 -10.42
CA GLY A 107 4.73 7.77 -10.96
C GLY A 107 5.04 6.36 -11.45
N SER A 108 4.16 5.42 -11.17
CA SER A 108 4.21 4.07 -11.73
C SER A 108 2.83 3.71 -12.27
N THR A 109 2.79 3.21 -13.49
CA THR A 109 1.56 2.80 -14.16
C THR A 109 1.56 1.29 -14.41
N GLN A 110 0.92 0.85 -15.46
CA GLN A 110 0.83 -0.56 -15.86
C GLN A 110 2.21 -1.13 -16.16
N GLY A 111 2.39 -2.41 -15.85
CA GLY A 111 3.63 -3.12 -16.15
C GLY A 111 3.75 -3.52 -17.63
N THR A 112 4.96 -3.67 -18.07
CA THR A 112 5.30 -4.28 -19.37
C THR A 112 5.10 -5.80 -19.33
N ARG A 113 5.10 -6.43 -20.50
CA ARG A 113 5.08 -7.90 -20.59
C ARG A 113 6.24 -8.55 -19.83
N ALA A 114 7.43 -7.99 -19.91
CA ALA A 114 8.62 -8.51 -19.23
C ALA A 114 8.47 -8.43 -17.70
N GLU A 115 7.87 -7.37 -17.19
CA GLU A 115 7.58 -7.23 -15.76
C GLU A 115 6.51 -8.22 -15.30
N LEU A 116 5.48 -8.48 -16.12
CA LEU A 116 4.49 -9.51 -15.83
C LEU A 116 5.15 -10.91 -15.78
N GLU A 117 5.98 -11.24 -16.77
CA GLU A 117 6.72 -12.51 -16.80
C GLU A 117 7.62 -12.66 -15.57
N SER A 118 8.29 -11.57 -15.15
CA SER A 118 9.09 -11.53 -13.93
C SER A 118 8.23 -11.79 -12.68
N GLY A 119 7.07 -11.15 -12.57
CA GLY A 119 6.12 -11.36 -11.48
C GLY A 119 5.64 -12.81 -11.39
N LEU A 120 5.26 -13.41 -12.53
CA LEU A 120 4.85 -14.81 -12.61
C LEU A 120 5.98 -15.76 -12.18
N HIS A 121 7.22 -15.44 -12.55
CA HIS A 121 8.40 -16.21 -12.13
C HIS A 121 8.62 -16.19 -10.61
N TRP A 122 8.41 -15.02 -9.95
CA TRP A 122 8.45 -14.91 -8.50
C TRP A 122 7.31 -15.70 -7.83
N MET A 123 6.12 -15.71 -8.43
CA MET A 123 4.99 -16.52 -7.95
C MET A 123 5.31 -18.02 -8.07
N ALA A 124 5.84 -18.48 -9.21
CA ALA A 124 6.22 -19.88 -9.42
C ALA A 124 7.27 -20.39 -8.42
N ARG A 125 8.13 -19.49 -7.93
CA ARG A 125 9.12 -19.78 -6.88
C ARG A 125 8.58 -19.66 -5.44
N GLY A 126 7.29 -19.40 -5.28
CA GLY A 126 6.66 -19.19 -3.96
C GLY A 126 7.11 -17.93 -3.22
N LYS A 127 7.77 -17.00 -3.91
CA LYS A 127 8.24 -15.73 -3.33
C LYS A 127 7.20 -14.62 -3.35
N MET A 128 6.16 -14.82 -4.14
CA MET A 128 5.01 -13.91 -4.25
C MET A 128 3.74 -14.73 -4.37
N ARG A 129 2.65 -14.25 -3.81
CA ARG A 129 1.34 -14.91 -3.92
C ARG A 129 0.24 -13.87 -4.14
N SER A 130 -0.77 -14.24 -4.90
CA SER A 130 -2.00 -13.46 -5.00
C SER A 130 -2.88 -13.73 -3.78
N VAL A 131 -3.49 -12.67 -3.27
CA VAL A 131 -4.52 -12.78 -2.24
C VAL A 131 -5.87 -12.79 -2.96
N VAL A 132 -6.54 -13.94 -2.94
CA VAL A 132 -7.86 -14.11 -3.55
C VAL A 132 -8.90 -14.08 -2.44
N ASP A 133 -9.85 -13.15 -2.56
CA ASP A 133 -10.95 -13.02 -1.62
C ASP A 133 -12.07 -14.02 -1.95
N SER A 134 -12.47 -14.05 -3.21
CA SER A 134 -13.56 -14.92 -3.69
C SER A 134 -13.44 -15.21 -5.18
N VAL A 135 -14.04 -16.34 -5.57
CA VAL A 135 -14.14 -16.76 -6.97
C VAL A 135 -15.61 -16.94 -7.30
N PHE A 136 -16.07 -16.35 -8.38
CA PHE A 136 -17.43 -16.43 -8.89
C PHE A 136 -17.44 -17.03 -10.30
N SER A 137 -18.55 -17.65 -10.69
CA SER A 137 -18.77 -18.00 -12.10
C SER A 137 -19.09 -16.76 -12.93
N LEU A 138 -19.05 -16.85 -14.25
CA LEU A 138 -19.43 -15.72 -15.12
C LEU A 138 -20.90 -15.34 -14.95
N GLU A 139 -21.79 -16.29 -14.67
CA GLU A 139 -23.20 -16.06 -14.40
C GLU A 139 -23.43 -15.22 -13.15
N GLU A 140 -22.50 -15.30 -12.20
CA GLU A 140 -22.55 -14.56 -10.94
C GLU A 140 -21.86 -13.18 -11.01
N ALA A 141 -21.54 -12.68 -12.20
CA ALA A 141 -20.84 -11.41 -12.39
C ALA A 141 -21.51 -10.24 -11.64
N SER A 142 -22.84 -10.17 -11.65
CA SER A 142 -23.59 -9.14 -10.93
C SER A 142 -23.32 -9.19 -9.42
N THR A 143 -23.29 -10.37 -8.84
CA THR A 143 -23.00 -10.58 -7.39
C THR A 143 -21.55 -10.17 -7.06
N ALA A 144 -20.60 -10.53 -7.91
CA ALA A 144 -19.21 -10.14 -7.78
C ALA A 144 -19.03 -8.61 -7.79
N HIS A 145 -19.71 -7.93 -8.73
CA HIS A 145 -19.71 -6.45 -8.78
C HIS A 145 -20.35 -5.83 -7.55
N GLN A 146 -21.48 -6.35 -7.06
CA GLN A 146 -22.11 -5.85 -5.84
C GLN A 146 -21.20 -6.00 -4.62
N LYS A 147 -20.50 -7.14 -4.49
CA LYS A 147 -19.52 -7.35 -3.44
C LYS A 147 -18.39 -6.31 -3.51
N MET A 148 -17.86 -6.05 -4.71
CA MET A 148 -16.83 -5.04 -4.93
C MET A 148 -17.31 -3.64 -4.55
N LEU A 149 -18.50 -3.24 -4.98
CA LEU A 149 -19.08 -1.92 -4.70
C LEU A 149 -19.34 -1.72 -3.20
N SER A 150 -19.80 -2.76 -2.51
CA SER A 150 -20.02 -2.68 -1.07
C SER A 150 -18.73 -2.51 -0.28
N GLY A 151 -17.62 -3.04 -0.79
CA GLY A 151 -16.32 -3.08 -0.10
C GLY A 151 -16.35 -3.82 1.24
N LYS A 152 -17.51 -4.36 1.63
CA LYS A 152 -17.73 -5.03 2.91
C LYS A 152 -17.05 -6.38 2.89
N ASP A 153 -16.23 -6.64 3.91
CA ASP A 153 -15.49 -7.89 4.11
C ASP A 153 -14.59 -8.30 2.92
N LEU A 154 -14.30 -7.37 2.01
CA LEU A 154 -13.45 -7.60 0.85
C LEU A 154 -11.99 -7.44 1.22
N PHE A 155 -11.19 -8.51 1.03
CA PHE A 155 -9.74 -8.48 1.23
C PHE A 155 -9.02 -9.31 0.17
N GLY A 156 -8.47 -8.65 -0.82
CA GLY A 156 -7.81 -9.29 -1.95
C GLY A 156 -8.57 -9.10 -3.26
N LYS A 157 -8.39 -10.00 -4.20
CA LYS A 157 -8.96 -9.93 -5.54
C LYS A 157 -10.21 -10.81 -5.65
N ILE A 158 -11.23 -10.29 -6.32
CA ILE A 158 -12.36 -11.08 -6.79
C ILE A 158 -11.99 -11.64 -8.16
N LEU A 159 -12.11 -12.96 -8.32
CA LEU A 159 -11.85 -13.64 -9.58
C LEU A 159 -13.15 -14.13 -10.21
N MET A 160 -13.18 -14.11 -11.55
CA MET A 160 -14.24 -14.72 -12.35
C MET A 160 -13.67 -15.98 -13.01
N LYS A 161 -14.38 -17.08 -12.87
CA LYS A 161 -14.02 -18.35 -13.51
C LYS A 161 -14.96 -18.58 -14.71
N PRO A 162 -14.41 -18.70 -15.93
CA PRO A 162 -15.20 -19.07 -17.11
C PRO A 162 -15.74 -20.48 -17.03
#